data_c634d9e03d58244f8a36a1eccba64191
#
_entry.id   c634d9e03d58244f8a36a1eccba64191
#
_cell.length_a   1.000
_cell.length_b   1.000
_cell.length_c   1.000
_cell.angle_alpha   90.00
_cell.angle_beta   90.00
_cell.angle_gamma   90.00
#
_symmetry.space_group_name_H-M   'P 1'
#
loop_
_entity.id
_entity.type
_entity.pdbx_description
1 polymer ?
#
loop_
_entity_poly.entity_id
_entity_poly.type
_entity_poly.pdbx_seq_one_letter_code
_entity_poly.pdbx_strand_id
1 'polypeptide(L)'
;MNQLPILYIIIPCYNEESVLPITSSMFLDKINELVAAGKIADNSRILFVNDGSKDQTWEIIQELAEKDPHYIGICQSRNRGHQNAVLAGLMEAKDNCDI
;
A
#
# COMPACT_ATOMS: atom_id res chain seq x y z
N MET A 1 -21.34 -16.98 -10.45
CA MET A 1 -20.11 -17.15 -9.67
C MET A 1 -19.76 -15.84 -8.99
N ASN A 2 -19.56 -15.86 -7.72
CA ASN A 2 -19.27 -14.64 -6.96
C ASN A 2 -17.78 -14.37 -6.93
N GLN A 3 -17.40 -13.18 -7.34
CA GLN A 3 -16.01 -12.73 -7.20
C GLN A 3 -15.83 -12.11 -5.83
N LEU A 4 -14.70 -12.39 -5.21
CA LEU A 4 -14.35 -11.76 -3.94
C LEU A 4 -13.94 -10.31 -4.20
N PRO A 5 -14.25 -9.41 -3.27
CA PRO A 5 -13.87 -8.00 -3.45
C PRO A 5 -12.36 -7.82 -3.38
N ILE A 6 -11.86 -6.86 -4.14
CA ILE A 6 -10.45 -6.47 -4.12
C ILE A 6 -10.30 -5.33 -3.13
N LEU A 7 -9.44 -5.52 -2.13
CA LEU A 7 -9.16 -4.52 -1.11
C LEU A 7 -7.84 -3.83 -1.40
N TYR A 8 -7.83 -2.50 -1.36
CA TYR A 8 -6.60 -1.71 -1.37
C TYR A 8 -6.48 -0.98 -0.04
N ILE A 9 -5.40 -1.23 0.67
CA ILE A 9 -5.05 -0.48 1.87
C ILE A 9 -4.11 0.64 1.44
N ILE A 10 -4.52 1.89 1.61
CA ILE A 10 -3.76 3.05 1.15
C ILE A 10 -3.06 3.67 2.36
N ILE A 11 -1.74 3.74 2.30
CA ILE A 11 -0.91 4.21 3.40
C ILE A 11 -0.04 5.37 2.92
N PRO A 12 -0.34 6.60 3.32
CA PRO A 12 0.56 7.73 3.03
C PRO A 12 1.81 7.61 3.90
N CYS A 13 2.97 7.81 3.30
CA CYS A 13 4.26 7.67 3.98
C CYS A 13 5.09 8.93 3.81
N TYR A 14 5.67 9.38 4.93
CA TYR A 14 6.62 10.48 4.94
C TYR A 14 7.62 10.24 6.05
N ASN A 15 8.88 9.98 5.67
CA ASN A 15 9.96 9.72 6.62
C ASN A 15 9.61 8.61 7.62
N GLU A 16 9.21 7.45 7.08
CA GLU A 16 8.74 6.31 7.86
C GLU A 16 9.74 5.14 7.88
N GLU A 17 11.02 5.37 7.56
CA GLU A 17 11.98 4.28 7.39
C GLU A 17 12.11 3.37 8.61
N SER A 18 11.95 3.93 9.82
CA SER A 18 12.12 3.15 11.04
C SER A 18 10.92 2.26 11.38
N VAL A 19 9.72 2.64 10.93
CA VAL A 19 8.49 1.89 11.25
C VAL A 19 7.98 1.07 10.07
N LEU A 20 8.33 1.44 8.86
CA LEU A 20 7.78 0.80 7.67
C LEU A 20 8.04 -0.71 7.61
N PRO A 21 9.24 -1.21 7.98
CA PRO A 21 9.45 -2.66 7.98
C PRO A 21 8.52 -3.41 8.93
N ILE A 22 8.13 -2.78 10.04
CA ILE A 22 7.24 -3.39 11.01
C ILE A 22 5.79 -3.32 10.53
N THR A 23 5.33 -2.13 10.15
CA THR A 23 3.94 -1.94 9.73
C THR A 23 3.61 -2.68 8.45
N SER A 24 4.57 -2.77 7.51
CA SER A 24 4.34 -3.47 6.26
C SER A 24 4.04 -4.95 6.48
N SER A 25 4.78 -5.61 7.38
CA SER A 25 4.53 -7.02 7.66
C SER A 25 3.19 -7.23 8.36
N MET A 26 2.80 -6.31 9.23
CA MET A 26 1.49 -6.38 9.89
C MET A 26 0.35 -6.32 8.89
N PHE A 27 0.42 -5.40 7.93
CA PHE A 27 -0.61 -5.28 6.91
C PHE A 27 -0.61 -6.48 5.96
N LEU A 28 0.56 -7.00 5.61
CA LEU A 28 0.64 -8.17 4.76
C LEU A 28 0.03 -9.39 5.44
N ASP A 29 0.32 -9.59 6.73
CA ASP A 29 -0.27 -10.68 7.49
C ASP A 29 -1.80 -10.59 7.50
N LYS A 30 -2.32 -9.37 7.62
CA LYS A 30 -3.77 -9.16 7.61
C LYS A 30 -4.36 -9.47 6.24
N ILE A 31 -3.73 -9.04 5.17
CA ILE A 31 -4.17 -9.36 3.81
C ILE A 31 -4.18 -10.87 3.61
N ASN A 32 -3.11 -11.55 3.97
CA ASN A 32 -3.02 -13.01 3.82
C ASN A 32 -4.08 -13.73 4.64
N GLU A 33 -4.36 -13.27 5.84
CA GLU A 33 -5.41 -13.81 6.69
C GLU A 33 -6.78 -13.70 6.04
N LEU A 34 -7.10 -12.53 5.50
CA LEU A 34 -8.40 -12.29 4.87
C LEU A 34 -8.54 -13.06 3.56
N VAL A 35 -7.47 -13.19 2.79
CA VAL A 35 -7.48 -14.00 1.57
C VAL A 35 -7.71 -15.47 1.92
N ALA A 36 -7.00 -15.97 2.92
CA ALA A 36 -7.14 -17.37 3.34
C ALA A 36 -8.54 -17.66 3.89
N ALA A 37 -9.17 -16.67 4.51
CA ALA A 37 -10.54 -16.80 5.01
C ALA A 37 -11.61 -16.65 3.92
N GLY A 38 -11.20 -16.37 2.69
CA GLY A 38 -12.13 -16.19 1.56
C GLY A 38 -12.95 -14.92 1.62
N LYS A 39 -12.42 -13.88 2.28
CA LYS A 39 -13.15 -12.61 2.46
C LYS A 39 -12.79 -11.57 1.42
N ILE A 40 -11.56 -11.62 0.88
CA ILE A 40 -11.09 -10.71 -0.17
C ILE A 40 -10.36 -11.50 -1.23
N ALA A 41 -10.22 -10.90 -2.41
CA ALA A 41 -9.49 -11.51 -3.52
C ALA A 41 -7.98 -11.49 -3.26
N ASP A 42 -7.26 -12.45 -3.84
CA ASP A 42 -5.81 -12.55 -3.66
C ASP A 42 -5.05 -11.46 -4.41
N ASN A 43 -5.70 -10.72 -5.32
CA ASN A 43 -5.10 -9.55 -5.96
C ASN A 43 -5.37 -8.25 -5.20
N SER A 44 -5.77 -8.35 -3.94
CA SER A 44 -5.79 -7.22 -3.02
C SER A 44 -4.38 -6.69 -2.78
N ARG A 45 -4.25 -5.39 -2.51
CA ARG A 45 -2.92 -4.74 -2.47
C ARG A 45 -2.80 -3.80 -1.28
N ILE A 46 -1.56 -3.57 -0.88
CA ILE A 46 -1.18 -2.53 0.07
C ILE A 46 -0.46 -1.46 -0.74
N LEU A 47 -1.04 -0.27 -0.81
CA LEU A 47 -0.53 0.82 -1.62
C LEU A 47 0.15 1.86 -0.72
N PHE A 48 1.46 1.95 -0.82
CA PHE A 48 2.23 2.97 -0.11
C PHE A 48 2.39 4.19 -1.01
N VAL A 49 2.01 5.36 -0.51
CA VAL A 49 2.17 6.61 -1.23
C VAL A 49 3.26 7.42 -0.55
N ASN A 50 4.44 7.46 -1.16
CA ASN A 50 5.57 8.21 -0.62
C ASN A 50 5.41 9.69 -0.98
N ASP A 51 5.32 10.54 0.04
CA ASP A 51 5.05 11.97 -0.11
C ASP A 51 6.34 12.78 0.09
N GLY A 52 7.33 12.53 -0.78
CA GLY A 52 8.57 13.28 -0.76
C GLY A 52 9.46 13.01 0.43
N SER A 53 9.54 11.77 0.89
CA SER A 53 10.39 11.40 2.02
C SER A 53 11.86 11.73 1.74
N LYS A 54 12.55 12.20 2.76
CA LYS A 54 13.98 12.56 2.69
C LYS A 54 14.89 11.46 3.22
N ASP A 55 14.30 10.45 3.84
CA ASP A 55 15.03 9.28 4.35
C ASP A 55 14.95 8.13 3.34
N GLN A 56 15.13 6.90 3.78
CA GLN A 56 15.12 5.72 2.92
C GLN A 56 13.73 5.08 2.77
N THR A 57 12.68 5.80 3.11
CA THR A 57 11.31 5.28 3.01
C THR A 57 11.00 4.76 1.61
N TRP A 58 11.34 5.52 0.56
CA TRP A 58 11.04 5.11 -0.80
C TRP A 58 11.79 3.84 -1.20
N GLU A 59 13.07 3.74 -0.83
CA GLU A 59 13.87 2.56 -1.11
C GLU A 59 13.29 1.32 -0.45
N ILE A 60 12.78 1.45 0.78
CA ILE A 60 12.14 0.35 1.50
C ILE A 60 10.86 -0.07 0.78
N ILE A 61 10.04 0.88 0.34
CA ILE A 61 8.83 0.58 -0.42
C ILE A 61 9.16 -0.18 -1.69
N GLN A 62 10.18 0.23 -2.42
CA GLN A 62 10.60 -0.45 -3.64
C GLN A 62 11.05 -1.88 -3.36
N GLU A 63 11.81 -2.10 -2.29
CA GLU A 63 12.23 -3.44 -1.90
C GLU A 63 11.04 -4.32 -1.53
N LEU A 64 10.07 -3.79 -0.81
CA LEU A 64 8.87 -4.53 -0.44
C LEU A 64 8.09 -4.95 -1.69
N ALA A 65 7.93 -4.05 -2.64
CA ALA A 65 7.21 -4.34 -3.88
C ALA A 65 7.90 -5.43 -4.71
N GLU A 66 9.23 -5.52 -4.63
CA GLU A 66 9.97 -6.58 -5.31
C GLU A 66 9.79 -7.94 -4.62
N LYS A 67 9.63 -7.94 -3.29
CA LYS A 67 9.54 -9.16 -2.52
C LYS A 67 8.15 -9.80 -2.55
N ASP A 68 7.10 -9.00 -2.67
CA ASP A 68 5.75 -9.52 -2.59
C ASP A 68 4.82 -8.70 -3.48
N PRO A 69 4.04 -9.37 -4.37
CA PRO A 69 3.16 -8.66 -5.30
C PRO A 69 2.00 -7.93 -4.63
N HIS A 70 1.74 -8.17 -3.33
CA HIS A 70 0.72 -7.42 -2.61
C HIS A 70 1.13 -5.98 -2.33
N TYR A 71 2.41 -5.66 -2.39
CA TYR A 71 2.91 -4.31 -2.13
C TYR A 71 3.01 -3.52 -3.43
N ILE A 72 2.47 -2.31 -3.43
CA ILE A 72 2.59 -1.36 -4.53
C ILE A 72 3.07 -0.03 -3.95
N GLY A 73 3.93 0.67 -4.67
CA GLY A 73 4.41 1.97 -4.26
C GLY A 73 4.17 3.05 -5.31
N ILE A 74 3.78 4.23 -4.85
CA ILE A 74 3.70 5.44 -5.66
C ILE A 74 4.58 6.49 -5.00
N CYS A 75 5.37 7.19 -5.80
CA CYS A 75 6.23 8.26 -5.29
C CYS A 75 5.79 9.61 -5.84
N GLN A 76 5.51 10.55 -4.94
CA GLN A 76 5.30 11.95 -5.31
C GLN A 76 6.64 12.68 -5.17
N SER A 77 6.94 13.53 -6.13
CA SER A 77 8.24 14.21 -6.17
C SER A 77 8.38 15.30 -5.10
N ARG A 78 7.28 15.72 -4.50
CA ARG A 78 7.28 16.76 -3.48
C ARG A 78 6.40 16.34 -2.32
N ASN A 79 6.75 16.80 -1.11
CA ASN A 79 5.88 16.67 0.04
C ASN A 79 4.71 17.63 -0.13
N ARG A 80 3.50 17.08 -0.25
CA ARG A 80 2.27 17.87 -0.40
C ARG A 80 1.34 17.68 0.78
N GLY A 81 1.79 16.96 1.82
CA GLY A 81 0.98 16.67 2.98
C GLY A 81 0.16 15.40 2.81
N HIS A 82 -0.32 14.89 3.93
CA HIS A 82 -1.03 13.61 3.97
C HIS A 82 -2.29 13.60 3.12
N GLN A 83 -3.01 14.72 3.06
CA GLN A 83 -4.27 14.77 2.29
C GLN A 83 -4.02 14.55 0.81
N ASN A 84 -2.95 15.14 0.28
CA ASN A 84 -2.61 14.96 -1.14
C ASN A 84 -2.10 13.55 -1.41
N ALA A 85 -1.36 12.95 -0.48
CA ALA A 85 -0.90 11.58 -0.61
C ALA A 85 -2.08 10.61 -0.63
N VAL A 86 -3.05 10.80 0.28
CA VAL A 86 -4.26 9.98 0.30
C VAL A 86 -5.04 10.12 -1.00
N LEU A 87 -5.18 11.33 -1.51
CA LEU A 87 -5.90 11.56 -2.76
C LEU A 87 -5.20 10.84 -3.93
N ALA A 88 -3.87 10.92 -4.01
CA ALA A 88 -3.13 10.22 -5.05
C ALA A 88 -3.36 8.71 -4.98
N GLY A 89 -3.36 8.15 -3.77
CA GLY A 89 -3.63 6.74 -3.57
C GLY A 89 -5.04 6.34 -3.97
N LEU A 90 -6.02 7.17 -3.62
CA LEU A 90 -7.42 6.91 -3.99
C LEU A 90 -7.60 6.95 -5.50
N MET A 91 -6.96 7.88 -6.20
CA MET A 91 -7.05 7.96 -7.65
C MET A 91 -6.42 6.76 -8.32
N GLU A 92 -5.30 6.27 -7.80
CA GLU A 92 -4.66 5.06 -8.32
C GLU A 92 -5.51 3.81 -8.07
N ALA A 93 -6.12 3.70 -6.90
CA ALA A 93 -6.91 2.54 -6.52
C ALA A 93 -8.29 2.51 -7.15
N LYS A 94 -8.82 3.65 -7.54
CA LYS A 94 -10.22 3.86 -7.91
C LYS A 94 -10.75 2.85 -8.93
N ASP A 95 -9.97 2.51 -9.95
CA ASP A 95 -10.38 1.60 -11.00
C ASP A 95 -9.87 0.17 -10.78
N ASN A 96 -9.15 -0.08 -9.68
CA ASN A 96 -8.46 -1.34 -9.45
C ASN A 96 -8.94 -2.08 -8.21
N CYS A 97 -9.83 -1.50 -7.43
CA CYS A 97 -10.31 -2.15 -6.20
C CYS A 97 -11.80 -1.89 -5.98
N ASP A 98 -12.37 -2.68 -5.08
CA ASP A 98 -13.76 -2.57 -4.66
C ASP A 98 -13.90 -1.92 -3.29
N ILE A 99 -12.86 -2.02 -2.49
CA ILE A 99 -12.88 -1.48 -1.12
C ILE A 99 -11.47 -1.05 -0.71
#